data_4b4fbd070cd95d52d34c21b92d7a8ba7
#
_entry.id   4b4fbd070cd95d52d34c21b92d7a8ba7
#
_cell.length_a   1.000
_cell.length_b   1.000
_cell.length_c   1.000
_cell.angle_alpha   90.00
_cell.angle_beta   90.00
_cell.angle_gamma   90.00
#
_symmetry.space_group_name_H-M   'P 1'
#
loop_
_entity.id
_entity.type
_entity.pdbx_description
1 polymer ?
#
loop_
_entity_poly.entity_id
_entity_poly.type
_entity_poly.pdbx_seq_one_letter_code
_entity_poly.pdbx_strand_id
1 'polypeptide(L)'
;YDGNFKEDDFYVSKSNKQIFDLLNKWPKWEKNFLNISGEKFSGKTHLINIFLKKYKGTKIEANLLCDNDFKKIKIFQNIILENVSEKINENLFFTLCNIVEQDNKYLIVTSENSIVSIDFKLNDLKSRSKNFLLQNIDKPDDELLFALILKNLSDRQISIDKKLIDYIIKRIDRSYGKIVDFIYKIDEVSLKKKRSINLSTIKEVLGE
;
A
#
# COMPACT_ATOMS: atom_id res chain seq x y z
N TYR A 1 2.77 7.74 13.15
CA TYR A 1 1.34 8.05 12.95
C TYR A 1 0.62 6.71 12.79
N ASP A 2 -0.01 6.23 13.85
CA ASP A 2 -0.94 5.11 13.78
C ASP A 2 -2.20 5.60 13.08
N GLY A 3 -2.25 5.45 11.75
CA GLY A 3 -3.40 5.77 10.95
C GLY A 3 -4.61 4.96 11.41
N ASN A 4 -5.74 5.61 11.55
CA ASN A 4 -7.00 4.96 11.90
C ASN A 4 -7.47 4.14 10.67
N PHE A 5 -7.00 2.89 10.54
CA PHE A 5 -7.26 1.99 9.41
C PHE A 5 -8.66 1.37 9.51
N LYS A 6 -9.72 2.15 9.38
CA LYS A 6 -11.08 1.63 9.25
C LYS A 6 -11.35 1.26 7.79
N GLU A 7 -12.20 0.25 7.56
CA GLU A 7 -12.63 -0.13 6.21
C GLU A 7 -13.33 1.06 5.52
N ASP A 8 -14.13 1.82 6.27
CA ASP A 8 -14.81 3.04 5.82
C ASP A 8 -13.87 4.17 5.40
N ASP A 9 -12.59 4.10 5.81
CA ASP A 9 -11.56 5.08 5.48
C ASP A 9 -10.79 4.74 4.19
N PHE A 10 -11.02 3.57 3.59
CA PHE A 10 -10.38 3.16 2.35
C PHE A 10 -11.27 3.49 1.14
N TYR A 11 -10.82 4.42 0.33
CA TYR A 11 -11.55 4.78 -0.89
C TYR A 11 -11.26 3.80 -2.01
N VAL A 12 -12.27 3.06 -2.46
CA VAL A 12 -12.18 2.14 -3.57
C VAL A 12 -12.41 2.90 -4.87
N SER A 13 -11.41 2.92 -5.75
CA SER A 13 -11.47 3.50 -7.09
C SER A 13 -11.05 2.47 -8.15
N LYS A 14 -11.05 2.87 -9.41
CA LYS A 14 -10.60 1.99 -10.51
C LYS A 14 -9.16 1.49 -10.31
N SER A 15 -8.30 2.31 -9.71
CA SER A 15 -6.87 2.00 -9.51
C SER A 15 -6.61 0.89 -8.48
N ASN A 16 -7.54 0.60 -7.57
CA ASN A 16 -7.35 -0.37 -6.49
C ASN A 16 -8.49 -1.39 -6.35
N LYS A 17 -9.59 -1.23 -7.08
CA LYS A 17 -10.80 -2.07 -6.97
C LYS A 17 -10.52 -3.54 -7.17
N GLN A 18 -9.72 -3.89 -8.17
CA GLN A 18 -9.44 -5.28 -8.50
C GLN A 18 -8.78 -6.02 -7.32
N ILE A 19 -7.85 -5.36 -6.64
CA ILE A 19 -7.17 -5.93 -5.46
C ILE A 19 -8.13 -6.03 -4.28
N PHE A 20 -8.91 -4.98 -4.05
CA PHE A 20 -9.92 -4.98 -2.98
C PHE A 20 -10.92 -6.13 -3.15
N ASP A 21 -11.43 -6.31 -4.36
CA ASP A 21 -12.36 -7.40 -4.69
C ASP A 21 -11.69 -8.78 -4.55
N LEU A 22 -10.42 -8.93 -4.95
CA LEU A 22 -9.67 -10.16 -4.80
C LEU A 22 -9.46 -10.53 -3.32
N LEU A 23 -9.06 -9.57 -2.48
CA LEU A 23 -8.88 -9.79 -1.05
C LEU A 23 -10.19 -10.22 -0.37
N ASN A 24 -11.33 -9.68 -0.80
CA ASN A 24 -12.65 -10.06 -0.30
C ASN A 24 -13.13 -11.45 -0.75
N LYS A 25 -12.55 -12.00 -1.81
CA LYS A 25 -12.84 -13.36 -2.27
C LYS A 25 -12.08 -14.45 -1.51
N TRP A 26 -11.15 -14.10 -0.61
CA TRP A 26 -10.45 -15.09 0.20
C TRP A 26 -11.44 -16.03 0.91
N PRO A 27 -11.19 -17.34 1.01
CA PRO A 27 -10.01 -18.10 0.53
C PRO A 27 -10.12 -18.64 -0.91
N LYS A 28 -11.08 -18.19 -1.71
CA LYS A 28 -11.34 -18.68 -3.08
C LYS A 28 -10.37 -18.07 -4.10
N TRP A 29 -9.09 -18.08 -3.81
CA TRP A 29 -8.04 -17.65 -4.74
C TRP A 29 -7.55 -18.84 -5.57
N GLU A 30 -7.13 -18.57 -6.81
CA GLU A 30 -6.57 -19.57 -7.70
C GLU A 30 -5.21 -20.10 -7.23
N LYS A 31 -4.47 -19.30 -6.46
CA LYS A 31 -3.15 -19.63 -5.94
C LYS A 31 -3.02 -19.15 -4.49
N ASN A 32 -2.13 -19.81 -3.74
CA ASN A 32 -1.87 -19.48 -2.34
C ASN A 32 -0.90 -18.31 -2.15
N PHE A 33 -0.31 -17.81 -3.22
CA PHE A 33 0.68 -16.74 -3.21
C PHE A 33 0.13 -15.51 -3.94
N LEU A 34 0.08 -14.37 -3.27
CA LEU A 34 -0.38 -13.09 -3.83
C LEU A 34 0.70 -12.04 -3.65
N ASN A 35 1.07 -11.34 -4.72
CA ASN A 35 1.89 -10.14 -4.65
C ASN A 35 1.04 -8.91 -4.95
N ILE A 36 1.02 -7.96 -4.02
CA ILE A 36 0.43 -6.63 -4.18
C ILE A 36 1.58 -5.64 -4.34
N SER A 37 1.78 -5.16 -5.57
CA SER A 37 2.77 -4.13 -5.88
C SER A 37 2.12 -2.76 -6.03
N GLY A 38 2.93 -1.72 -5.89
CA GLY A 38 2.50 -0.35 -6.08
C GLY A 38 3.43 0.66 -5.42
N GLU A 39 3.37 1.88 -5.87
CA GLU A 39 4.17 2.99 -5.38
C GLU A 39 4.07 3.13 -3.85
N LYS A 40 5.08 3.71 -3.23
CA LYS A 40 5.03 4.09 -1.82
C LYS A 40 3.80 4.98 -1.58
N PHE A 41 3.14 4.80 -0.44
CA PHE A 41 1.88 5.47 -0.07
C PHE A 41 0.63 5.08 -0.89
N SER A 42 0.70 4.09 -1.78
CA SER A 42 -0.45 3.67 -2.58
C SER A 42 -1.57 2.94 -1.80
N GLY A 43 -1.41 2.77 -0.49
CA GLY A 43 -2.43 2.15 0.37
C GLY A 43 -2.27 0.64 0.56
N LYS A 44 -1.15 0.02 0.16
CA LYS A 44 -0.88 -1.43 0.37
C LYS A 44 -1.10 -1.86 1.82
N THR A 45 -0.43 -1.19 2.76
CA THR A 45 -0.55 -1.48 4.20
C THR A 45 -1.98 -1.31 4.71
N HIS A 46 -2.73 -0.33 4.18
CA HIS A 46 -4.14 -0.15 4.54
C HIS A 46 -4.98 -1.35 4.10
N LEU A 47 -4.84 -1.79 2.85
CA LEU A 47 -5.50 -3.00 2.33
C LEU A 47 -5.18 -4.24 3.18
N ILE A 48 -3.91 -4.43 3.54
CA ILE A 48 -3.46 -5.52 4.40
C ILE A 48 -4.13 -5.45 5.78
N ASN A 49 -4.21 -4.28 6.38
CA ASN A 49 -4.82 -4.11 7.70
C ASN A 49 -6.34 -4.40 7.65
N ILE A 50 -7.04 -3.98 6.58
CA ILE A 50 -8.44 -4.34 6.34
C ILE A 50 -8.59 -5.87 6.24
N PHE A 51 -7.73 -6.52 5.44
CA PHE A 51 -7.73 -7.98 5.29
C PHE A 51 -7.52 -8.69 6.63
N LEU A 52 -6.54 -8.27 7.44
CA LEU A 52 -6.23 -8.88 8.73
C LEU A 52 -7.29 -8.64 9.81
N LYS A 53 -8.07 -7.57 9.72
CA LYS A 53 -9.24 -7.37 10.58
C LYS A 53 -10.34 -8.40 10.31
N LYS A 54 -10.50 -8.77 9.04
CA LYS A 54 -11.52 -9.73 8.60
C LYS A 54 -11.04 -11.18 8.72
N TYR A 55 -9.78 -11.42 8.39
CA TYR A 55 -9.18 -12.75 8.34
C TYR A 55 -7.91 -12.79 9.18
N LYS A 56 -7.93 -13.59 10.23
CA LYS A 56 -6.78 -13.72 11.15
C LYS A 56 -5.49 -14.11 10.42
N GLY A 57 -4.39 -13.48 10.76
CA GLY A 57 -3.09 -13.74 10.17
C GLY A 57 -1.95 -13.12 10.96
N THR A 58 -0.74 -13.30 10.50
CA THR A 58 0.46 -12.65 11.02
C THR A 58 1.09 -11.75 9.98
N LYS A 59 1.64 -10.63 10.43
CA LYS A 59 2.30 -9.63 9.60
C LYS A 59 3.75 -9.49 10.01
N ILE A 60 4.67 -9.52 9.05
CA ILE A 60 6.10 -9.45 9.22
C ILE A 60 6.65 -8.45 8.20
N GLU A 61 7.55 -7.60 8.65
CA GLU A 61 8.32 -6.71 7.76
C GLU A 61 9.44 -7.50 7.11
N ALA A 62 9.54 -7.45 5.77
CA ALA A 62 10.42 -8.33 5.00
C ALA A 62 11.92 -8.22 5.38
N ASN A 63 12.38 -7.02 5.69
CA ASN A 63 13.78 -6.78 6.10
C ASN A 63 14.08 -7.23 7.55
N LEU A 64 13.04 -7.55 8.34
CA LEU A 64 13.15 -8.03 9.72
C LEU A 64 12.86 -9.53 9.84
N LEU A 65 12.54 -10.22 8.73
CA LEU A 65 12.26 -11.66 8.74
C LEU A 65 13.42 -12.44 9.34
N CYS A 66 13.14 -13.24 10.36
CA CYS A 66 14.11 -14.04 11.07
C CYS A 66 13.56 -15.43 11.47
N ASP A 67 14.43 -16.34 11.92
CA ASP A 67 14.05 -17.71 12.30
C ASP A 67 12.97 -17.77 13.39
N ASN A 68 12.93 -16.79 14.29
CA ASN A 68 11.92 -16.75 15.37
C ASN A 68 10.49 -16.54 14.83
N ASP A 69 10.34 -15.93 13.64
CA ASP A 69 9.04 -15.69 13.04
C ASP A 69 8.37 -16.99 12.59
N PHE A 70 9.14 -18.04 12.28
CA PHE A 70 8.59 -19.32 11.83
C PHE A 70 7.70 -19.99 12.88
N LYS A 71 7.89 -19.70 14.17
CA LYS A 71 6.99 -20.16 15.24
C LYS A 71 5.58 -19.57 15.06
N LYS A 72 5.48 -18.27 14.73
CA LYS A 72 4.20 -17.59 14.49
C LYS A 72 3.60 -18.02 13.13
N ILE A 73 4.44 -18.14 12.10
CA ILE A 73 4.04 -18.57 10.76
C ILE A 73 3.34 -19.93 10.79
N LYS A 74 3.79 -20.84 11.62
CA LYS A 74 3.15 -22.17 11.78
C LYS A 74 1.73 -22.09 12.34
N ILE A 75 1.44 -21.10 13.19
CA ILE A 75 0.14 -20.98 13.88
C ILE A 75 -0.95 -20.38 12.95
N PHE A 76 -0.57 -19.42 12.09
CA PHE A 76 -1.53 -18.67 11.29
C PHE A 76 -1.70 -19.27 9.90
N GLN A 77 -2.94 -19.17 9.37
CA GLN A 77 -3.26 -19.55 7.99
C GLN A 77 -2.84 -18.48 6.98
N ASN A 78 -2.94 -17.21 7.36
CA ASN A 78 -2.58 -16.07 6.51
C ASN A 78 -1.28 -15.44 7.01
N ILE A 79 -0.30 -15.37 6.12
CA ILE A 79 0.99 -14.75 6.37
C ILE A 79 1.12 -13.54 5.46
N ILE A 80 1.50 -12.41 6.04
CA ILE A 80 1.76 -11.17 5.31
C ILE A 80 3.24 -10.84 5.45
N LEU A 81 3.90 -10.62 4.32
CA LEU A 81 5.28 -10.16 4.26
C LEU A 81 5.32 -8.80 3.60
N GLU A 82 5.48 -7.74 4.40
CA GLU A 82 5.44 -6.36 3.89
C GLU A 82 6.79 -5.86 3.40
N ASN A 83 6.75 -5.03 2.35
CA ASN A 83 7.87 -4.28 1.80
C ASN A 83 9.04 -5.17 1.30
N VAL A 84 8.69 -6.25 0.59
CA VAL A 84 9.70 -7.10 -0.05
C VAL A 84 10.48 -6.31 -1.11
N SER A 85 11.79 -6.41 -1.02
CA SER A 85 12.75 -5.77 -1.92
C SER A 85 14.00 -6.65 -2.08
N GLU A 86 14.95 -6.22 -2.87
CA GLU A 86 16.24 -6.91 -3.07
C GLU A 86 17.07 -7.10 -1.77
N LYS A 87 16.69 -6.39 -0.68
CA LYS A 87 17.37 -6.46 0.62
C LYS A 87 16.89 -7.62 1.50
N ILE A 88 15.89 -8.37 1.06
CA ILE A 88 15.35 -9.50 1.84
C ILE A 88 16.40 -10.61 2.00
N ASN A 89 16.35 -11.31 3.15
CA ASN A 89 17.09 -12.57 3.29
C ASN A 89 16.42 -13.66 2.44
N GLU A 90 17.00 -13.94 1.29
CA GLU A 90 16.42 -14.86 0.29
C GLU A 90 16.26 -16.28 0.81
N ASN A 91 17.19 -16.78 1.67
CA ASN A 91 17.09 -18.12 2.23
C ASN A 91 15.88 -18.25 3.18
N LEU A 92 15.66 -17.25 4.02
CA LEU A 92 14.52 -17.22 4.92
C LEU A 92 13.21 -17.05 4.13
N PHE A 93 13.21 -16.22 3.09
CA PHE A 93 12.04 -16.04 2.23
C PHE A 93 11.70 -17.34 1.47
N PHE A 94 12.71 -18.02 0.95
CA PHE A 94 12.52 -19.33 0.31
C PHE A 94 11.95 -20.35 1.29
N THR A 95 12.50 -20.42 2.51
CA THR A 95 11.98 -21.27 3.59
C THR A 95 10.53 -20.96 3.91
N LEU A 96 10.17 -19.67 4.02
CA LEU A 96 8.78 -19.24 4.21
C LEU A 96 7.87 -19.75 3.09
N CYS A 97 8.27 -19.59 1.84
CA CYS A 97 7.50 -20.08 0.70
C CYS A 97 7.28 -21.59 0.76
N ASN A 98 8.30 -22.37 1.18
CA ASN A 98 8.17 -23.82 1.32
C ASN A 98 7.15 -24.18 2.42
N ILE A 99 7.18 -23.52 3.56
CA ILE A 99 6.20 -23.74 4.65
C ILE A 99 4.79 -23.41 4.19
N VAL A 100 4.61 -22.29 3.48
CA VAL A 100 3.29 -21.88 2.94
C VAL A 100 2.72 -22.95 2.03
N GLU A 101 3.54 -23.50 1.15
CA GLU A 101 3.13 -24.54 0.19
C GLU A 101 2.84 -25.88 0.89
N GLN A 102 3.75 -26.34 1.75
CA GLN A 102 3.62 -27.61 2.46
C GLN A 102 2.43 -27.66 3.41
N ASP A 103 2.17 -26.56 4.13
CA ASP A 103 1.09 -26.45 5.11
C ASP A 103 -0.22 -25.92 4.49
N ASN A 104 -0.26 -25.74 3.17
CA ASN A 104 -1.40 -25.17 2.42
C ASN A 104 -1.92 -23.86 3.00
N LYS A 105 -1.00 -22.95 3.34
CA LYS A 105 -1.27 -21.61 3.87
C LYS A 105 -1.37 -20.58 2.73
N TYR A 106 -1.68 -19.33 3.09
CA TYR A 106 -1.71 -18.21 2.16
C TYR A 106 -0.62 -17.19 2.50
N LEU A 107 0.10 -16.73 1.48
CA LEU A 107 1.12 -15.70 1.61
C LEU A 107 0.75 -14.49 0.75
N ILE A 108 0.59 -13.33 1.39
CA ILE A 108 0.49 -12.05 0.72
C ILE A 108 1.81 -11.31 0.89
N VAL A 109 2.38 -10.90 -0.22
CA VAL A 109 3.62 -10.10 -0.27
C VAL A 109 3.30 -8.71 -0.77
N THR A 110 3.76 -7.68 -0.08
CA THR A 110 3.71 -6.31 -0.62
C THR A 110 5.09 -5.86 -1.08
N SER A 111 5.16 -5.11 -2.18
CA SER A 111 6.39 -4.59 -2.77
C SER A 111 6.15 -3.27 -3.51
N GLU A 112 7.19 -2.52 -3.84
CA GLU A 112 7.04 -1.33 -4.70
C GLU A 112 6.83 -1.74 -6.15
N ASN A 113 7.65 -2.64 -6.66
CA ASN A 113 7.55 -3.22 -7.99
C ASN A 113 7.05 -4.66 -7.89
N SER A 114 6.59 -5.23 -9.01
CA SER A 114 6.20 -6.63 -9.05
C SER A 114 7.32 -7.54 -8.54
N ILE A 115 6.98 -8.56 -7.76
CA ILE A 115 7.94 -9.51 -7.20
C ILE A 115 8.77 -10.21 -8.28
N VAL A 116 8.22 -10.38 -9.47
CA VAL A 116 8.95 -10.98 -10.61
C VAL A 116 10.04 -10.08 -11.19
N SER A 117 10.02 -8.77 -10.88
CA SER A 117 11.05 -7.81 -11.30
C SER A 117 12.18 -7.67 -10.28
N ILE A 118 12.08 -8.29 -9.12
CA ILE A 118 13.15 -8.30 -8.12
C ILE A 118 14.24 -9.25 -8.60
N ASP A 119 15.47 -8.77 -8.65
CA ASP A 119 16.63 -9.60 -9.06
C ASP A 119 17.13 -10.47 -7.91
N PHE A 120 16.35 -11.52 -7.61
CA PHE A 120 16.76 -12.53 -6.63
C PHE A 120 18.02 -13.25 -7.11
N LYS A 121 18.95 -13.53 -6.22
CA LYS A 121 20.13 -14.35 -6.49
C LYS A 121 19.80 -15.84 -6.56
N LEU A 122 18.84 -16.29 -5.73
CA LEU A 122 18.37 -17.67 -5.71
C LEU A 122 17.46 -17.95 -6.92
N ASN A 123 17.89 -18.86 -7.80
CA ASN A 123 17.11 -19.27 -8.99
C ASN A 123 15.76 -19.84 -8.62
N ASP A 124 15.67 -20.54 -7.49
CA ASP A 124 14.42 -21.09 -6.97
C ASP A 124 13.39 -20.00 -6.62
N LEU A 125 13.83 -18.88 -6.04
CA LEU A 125 12.96 -17.72 -5.82
C LEU A 125 12.56 -17.04 -7.12
N LYS A 126 13.47 -16.90 -8.10
CA LYS A 126 13.12 -16.39 -9.43
C LYS A 126 12.03 -17.23 -10.09
N SER A 127 12.13 -18.53 -9.98
CA SER A 127 11.12 -19.46 -10.51
C SER A 127 9.80 -19.36 -9.75
N ARG A 128 9.87 -19.33 -8.42
CA ARG A 128 8.70 -19.28 -7.54
C ARG A 128 7.94 -17.95 -7.64
N SER A 129 8.63 -16.82 -7.84
CA SER A 129 7.98 -15.51 -8.00
C SER A 129 6.99 -15.49 -9.17
N LYS A 130 7.20 -16.29 -10.21
CA LYS A 130 6.28 -16.43 -11.35
C LYS A 130 4.97 -17.14 -10.99
N ASN A 131 4.93 -17.86 -9.86
CA ASN A 131 3.75 -18.55 -9.38
C ASN A 131 2.83 -17.69 -8.50
N PHE A 132 3.20 -16.43 -8.22
CA PHE A 132 2.33 -15.52 -7.51
C PHE A 132 1.18 -15.01 -8.40
N LEU A 133 0.02 -14.79 -7.79
CA LEU A 133 -0.99 -13.88 -8.34
C LEU A 133 -0.41 -12.47 -8.27
N LEU A 134 -0.25 -11.82 -9.40
CA LEU A 134 0.35 -10.47 -9.46
C LEU A 134 -0.76 -9.43 -9.55
N GLN A 135 -0.81 -8.52 -8.60
CA GLN A 135 -1.74 -7.40 -8.55
C GLN A 135 -0.96 -6.10 -8.34
N ASN A 136 -1.26 -5.11 -9.16
CA ASN A 136 -0.64 -3.80 -9.05
C ASN A 136 -1.67 -2.74 -8.67
N ILE A 137 -1.34 -1.87 -7.73
CA ILE A 137 -2.11 -0.65 -7.46
C ILE A 137 -1.64 0.38 -8.48
N ASP A 138 -2.53 0.76 -9.38
CA ASP A 138 -2.24 1.73 -10.41
C ASP A 138 -2.11 3.15 -9.85
N LYS A 139 -1.60 4.06 -10.67
CA LYS A 139 -1.58 5.49 -10.33
C LYS A 139 -2.99 5.98 -9.99
N PRO A 140 -3.12 6.91 -9.04
CA PRO A 140 -4.44 7.39 -8.63
C PRO A 140 -5.19 8.07 -9.78
N ASP A 141 -6.46 7.73 -9.92
CA ASP A 141 -7.39 8.44 -10.79
C ASP A 141 -7.89 9.74 -10.13
N ASP A 142 -8.62 10.58 -10.87
CA ASP A 142 -9.09 11.88 -10.36
C ASP A 142 -10.02 11.74 -9.16
N GLU A 143 -10.83 10.68 -9.11
CA GLU A 143 -11.74 10.42 -7.99
C GLU A 143 -10.96 10.08 -6.72
N LEU A 144 -9.93 9.22 -6.85
CA LEU A 144 -9.07 8.86 -5.73
C LEU A 144 -8.22 10.04 -5.27
N LEU A 145 -7.68 10.85 -6.22
CA LEU A 145 -6.96 12.08 -5.90
C LEU A 145 -7.83 13.04 -5.08
N PHE A 146 -9.07 13.25 -5.52
CA PHE A 146 -10.02 14.10 -4.81
C PHE A 146 -10.27 13.59 -3.38
N ALA A 147 -10.58 12.30 -3.24
CA ALA A 147 -10.85 11.67 -1.95
C ALA A 147 -9.63 11.75 -1.01
N LEU A 148 -8.41 11.47 -1.52
CA LEU A 148 -7.18 11.52 -0.73
C LEU A 148 -6.85 12.93 -0.25
N ILE A 149 -6.96 13.94 -1.13
CA ILE A 149 -6.70 15.34 -0.76
C ILE A 149 -7.72 15.80 0.27
N LEU A 150 -9.01 15.59 -0.01
CA LEU A 150 -10.09 16.00 0.90
C LEU A 150 -9.93 15.36 2.27
N LYS A 151 -9.75 14.03 2.34
CA LYS A 151 -9.58 13.30 3.59
C LYS A 151 -8.37 13.81 4.37
N ASN A 152 -7.20 13.86 3.74
CA ASN A 152 -5.97 14.25 4.43
C ASN A 152 -6.01 15.68 4.96
N LEU A 153 -6.66 16.61 4.26
CA LEU A 153 -6.85 17.97 4.75
C LEU A 153 -7.90 18.04 5.85
N SER A 154 -8.99 17.27 5.73
CA SER A 154 -10.02 17.18 6.79
C SER A 154 -9.47 16.61 8.10
N ASP A 155 -8.62 15.57 8.02
CA ASP A 155 -7.96 14.96 9.19
C ASP A 155 -7.06 15.97 9.93
N ARG A 156 -6.57 17.00 9.22
CA ARG A 156 -5.79 18.13 9.75
C ARG A 156 -6.65 19.32 10.13
N GLN A 157 -7.98 19.19 10.10
CA GLN A 157 -8.96 20.25 10.34
C GLN A 157 -8.81 21.44 9.37
N ILE A 158 -8.31 21.18 8.17
CA ILE A 158 -8.16 22.18 7.12
C ILE A 158 -9.37 22.10 6.19
N SER A 159 -10.17 23.17 6.16
CA SER A 159 -11.28 23.31 5.21
C SER A 159 -10.77 23.82 3.86
N ILE A 160 -11.20 23.16 2.78
CA ILE A 160 -10.84 23.54 1.41
C ILE A 160 -12.06 23.49 0.49
N ASP A 161 -12.19 24.48 -0.40
CA ASP A 161 -13.24 24.51 -1.42
C ASP A 161 -12.99 23.43 -2.49
N LYS A 162 -14.06 22.78 -2.95
CA LYS A 162 -14.03 21.77 -4.02
C LYS A 162 -13.32 22.29 -5.27
N LYS A 163 -13.56 23.55 -5.66
CA LYS A 163 -12.91 24.18 -6.82
C LYS A 163 -11.40 24.24 -6.70
N LEU A 164 -10.89 24.41 -5.47
CA LEU A 164 -9.45 24.42 -5.19
C LEU A 164 -8.87 22.99 -5.29
N ILE A 165 -9.60 21.97 -4.86
CA ILE A 165 -9.19 20.57 -5.05
C ILE A 165 -9.12 20.24 -6.55
N ASP A 166 -10.14 20.62 -7.31
CA ASP A 166 -10.15 20.41 -8.78
C ASP A 166 -8.98 21.14 -9.47
N TYR A 167 -8.59 22.31 -8.97
CA TYR A 167 -7.41 23.04 -9.43
C TYR A 167 -6.12 22.27 -9.18
N ILE A 168 -5.97 21.70 -7.98
CA ILE A 168 -4.80 20.89 -7.57
C ILE A 168 -4.70 19.64 -8.43
N ILE A 169 -5.78 18.88 -8.60
CA ILE A 169 -5.82 17.62 -9.36
C ILE A 169 -5.33 17.80 -10.81
N LYS A 170 -5.65 18.94 -11.44
CA LYS A 170 -5.24 19.23 -12.81
C LYS A 170 -3.75 19.54 -12.97
N ARG A 171 -3.03 19.79 -11.86
CA ARG A 171 -1.64 20.29 -11.86
C ARG A 171 -0.65 19.42 -11.12
N ILE A 172 -1.14 18.63 -10.17
CA ILE A 172 -0.29 17.72 -9.42
C ILE A 172 0.07 16.48 -10.25
N ASP A 173 1.31 16.04 -10.13
CA ASP A 173 1.71 14.76 -10.70
C ASP A 173 0.88 13.62 -10.09
N ARG A 174 0.42 12.68 -10.92
CA ARG A 174 -0.36 11.53 -10.51
C ARG A 174 0.52 10.47 -9.85
N SER A 175 1.09 10.83 -8.71
CA SER A 175 1.91 9.99 -7.85
C SER A 175 1.45 10.13 -6.41
N TYR A 176 1.30 9.00 -5.71
CA TYR A 176 0.92 9.01 -4.29
C TYR A 176 1.94 9.77 -3.44
N GLY A 177 3.23 9.65 -3.76
CA GLY A 177 4.29 10.38 -3.08
C GLY A 177 4.14 11.89 -3.24
N LYS A 178 3.85 12.37 -4.46
CA LYS A 178 3.66 13.80 -4.73
C LYS A 178 2.44 14.38 -4.02
N ILE A 179 1.36 13.59 -3.89
CA ILE A 179 0.17 14.01 -3.14
C ILE A 179 0.52 14.17 -1.66
N VAL A 180 1.21 13.21 -1.09
CA VAL A 180 1.64 13.27 0.32
C VAL A 180 2.54 14.47 0.55
N ASP A 181 3.54 14.69 -0.30
CA ASP A 181 4.44 15.86 -0.24
C ASP A 181 3.68 17.19 -0.34
N PHE A 182 2.70 17.26 -1.24
CA PHE A 182 1.84 18.44 -1.38
C PHE A 182 1.05 18.72 -0.11
N ILE A 183 0.42 17.67 0.47
CA ILE A 183 -0.38 17.79 1.69
C ILE A 183 0.50 18.29 2.86
N TYR A 184 1.71 17.74 3.00
CA TYR A 184 2.63 18.22 4.04
C TYR A 184 3.03 19.68 3.85
N LYS A 185 3.36 20.09 2.63
CA LYS A 185 3.75 21.47 2.33
C LYS A 185 2.61 22.46 2.55
N ILE A 186 1.39 22.11 2.12
CA ILE A 186 0.22 22.99 2.31
C ILE A 186 -0.14 23.16 3.78
N ASP A 187 -0.02 22.08 4.57
CA ASP A 187 -0.23 22.11 6.02
C ASP A 187 0.82 23.02 6.70
N GLU A 188 2.10 22.86 6.37
CA GLU A 188 3.18 23.68 6.90
C GLU A 188 2.98 25.18 6.59
N VAL A 189 2.60 25.50 5.34
CA VAL A 189 2.35 26.89 4.92
C VAL A 189 1.12 27.45 5.63
N SER A 190 0.05 26.67 5.78
CA SER A 190 -1.16 27.08 6.50
C SER A 190 -0.89 27.40 7.96
N LEU A 191 -0.12 26.55 8.64
CA LEU A 191 0.29 26.74 10.03
C LEU A 191 1.17 27.98 10.22
N LYS A 192 2.20 28.15 9.37
CA LYS A 192 3.12 29.30 9.43
C LYS A 192 2.40 30.63 9.20
N LYS A 193 1.51 30.68 8.23
CA LYS A 193 0.81 31.91 7.84
C LYS A 193 -0.45 32.21 8.66
N LYS A 194 -0.92 31.23 9.48
CA LYS A 194 -2.20 31.29 10.22
C LYS A 194 -3.37 31.74 9.34
N ARG A 195 -3.41 31.30 8.09
CA ARG A 195 -4.40 31.68 7.09
C ARG A 195 -5.09 30.44 6.50
N SER A 196 -6.34 30.62 6.12
CA SER A 196 -7.07 29.63 5.33
C SER A 196 -6.36 29.38 3.97
N ILE A 197 -6.43 28.15 3.49
CA ILE A 197 -5.90 27.78 2.18
C ILE A 197 -6.70 28.50 1.10
N ASN A 198 -5.98 29.23 0.27
CA ASN A 198 -6.53 29.94 -0.89
C ASN A 198 -5.72 29.60 -2.15
N LEU A 199 -6.17 30.09 -3.30
CA LEU A 199 -5.52 29.84 -4.58
C LEU A 199 -4.04 30.28 -4.63
N SER A 200 -3.72 31.41 -4.01
CA SER A 200 -2.33 31.90 -3.94
C SER A 200 -1.42 30.96 -3.16
N THR A 201 -1.92 30.41 -2.03
CA THR A 201 -1.17 29.44 -1.23
C THR A 201 -0.96 28.13 -2.01
N ILE A 202 -1.96 27.67 -2.75
CA ILE A 202 -1.87 26.47 -3.58
C ILE A 202 -0.84 26.65 -4.69
N LYS A 203 -0.87 27.77 -5.39
CA LYS A 203 0.11 28.11 -6.45
C LYS A 203 1.54 28.12 -5.92
N GLU A 204 1.75 28.76 -4.77
CA GLU A 204 3.07 28.79 -4.10
C GLU A 204 3.59 27.38 -3.82
N VAL A 205 2.73 26.47 -3.32
CA VAL A 205 3.11 25.09 -3.01
C VAL A 205 3.33 24.26 -4.27
N LEU A 206 2.58 24.52 -5.34
CA LEU A 206 2.75 23.87 -6.64
C LEU A 206 3.98 24.38 -7.42
N GLY A 207 4.55 25.53 -7.01
CA GLY A 207 5.70 26.16 -7.68
C GLY A 207 5.30 27.01 -8.90
N GLU A 208 4.08 27.56 -8.91
CA GLU A 208 3.52 28.46 -9.93
C GLU A 208 3.60 29.93 -9.53
#